data_7672c82e298a6ea333605b85903dd3f8
#
_entry.id   7672c82e298a6ea333605b85903dd3f8
#
_cell.length_a   1.000
_cell.length_b   1.000
_cell.length_c   1.000
_cell.angle_alpha   90.00
_cell.angle_beta   90.00
_cell.angle_gamma   90.00
#
_symmetry.space_group_name_H-M   'P 1'
#
loop_
_entity.id
_entity.type
_entity.pdbx_description
1 polymer ?
#
loop_
_entity_poly.entity_id
_entity_poly.type
_entity_poly.pdbx_seq_one_letter_code
_entity_poly.pdbx_strand_id
1 'polypeptide(L)'
;MRIAIYARVSTKDQSCELQIRDLRAYCAARGFNLVREYVDVGQSGAKDSRPELNKLMDDARKRQFDAVVCWRFDRFARSTKHLLSALEEFRSLGIQFISYQENVDTSTPLGQALFTIVSAVAQLERDLIRERVTAGIRNAQANGKKLGRPKSGVDRDRILDLKTQGLSLRQIAAKLGVGYGTVRERLRTLHEL
;
A
#
# COMPACT_ATOMS: atom_id res chain seq x y z
N MET A 1 11.07 -21.48 18.92
CA MET A 1 10.44 -20.55 17.96
C MET A 1 11.53 -19.84 17.19
N ARG A 2 11.50 -19.88 15.86
CA ARG A 2 12.46 -19.21 14.96
C ARG A 2 12.07 -17.73 14.84
N ILE A 3 13.00 -16.82 15.10
CA ILE A 3 12.73 -15.39 15.14
C ILE A 3 13.55 -14.65 14.08
N ALA A 4 12.91 -13.69 13.44
CA ALA A 4 13.58 -12.64 12.68
C ALA A 4 13.55 -11.32 13.46
N ILE A 5 14.64 -10.58 13.45
CA ILE A 5 14.69 -9.21 13.97
C ILE A 5 14.59 -8.24 12.79
N TYR A 6 13.76 -7.19 12.95
CA TYR A 6 13.78 -6.05 12.05
C TYR A 6 14.15 -4.77 12.81
N ALA A 7 15.12 -4.06 12.29
CA ALA A 7 15.53 -2.75 12.81
C ALA A 7 15.62 -1.72 11.67
N ARG A 8 15.23 -0.49 11.96
CA ARG A 8 15.49 0.66 11.10
C ARG A 8 16.32 1.69 11.83
N VAL A 9 17.48 1.96 11.29
CA VAL A 9 18.51 2.80 11.90
C VAL A 9 18.76 4.04 11.05
N SER A 10 19.05 5.19 11.67
CA SER A 10 19.51 6.36 10.94
C SER A 10 21.04 6.41 10.96
N THR A 11 21.66 6.94 9.92
CA THR A 11 23.14 7.05 9.81
C THR A 11 23.76 7.95 10.90
N LYS A 12 22.95 8.66 11.67
CA LYS A 12 23.40 9.60 12.72
C LYS A 12 23.27 9.04 14.14
N ASP A 13 22.66 7.89 14.33
CA ASP A 13 22.35 7.36 15.66
C ASP A 13 23.34 6.28 16.10
N GLN A 14 24.20 6.59 17.06
CA GLN A 14 24.91 5.58 17.88
C GLN A 14 23.95 4.66 18.66
N SER A 15 22.67 5.02 18.74
CA SER A 15 21.60 4.20 19.37
C SER A 15 21.23 2.94 18.58
N CYS A 16 21.69 2.79 17.34
CA CYS A 16 21.33 1.69 16.46
C CYS A 16 21.89 0.34 16.91
N GLU A 17 23.15 0.32 17.27
CA GLU A 17 23.80 -0.90 17.77
C GLU A 17 23.18 -1.29 19.13
N LEU A 18 22.82 -0.30 19.93
CA LEU A 18 22.12 -0.53 21.20
C LEU A 18 20.76 -1.23 20.97
N GLN A 19 19.95 -0.73 20.03
CA GLN A 19 18.63 -1.32 19.73
C GLN A 19 18.77 -2.78 19.29
N ILE A 20 19.68 -3.07 18.36
CA ILE A 20 19.90 -4.45 17.88
C ILE A 20 20.42 -5.34 19.00
N ARG A 21 21.36 -4.82 19.82
CA ARG A 21 21.88 -5.53 20.99
C ARG A 21 20.78 -5.89 21.98
N ASP A 22 19.89 -4.94 22.29
CA ASP A 22 18.81 -5.14 23.22
C ASP A 22 17.77 -6.13 22.67
N LEU A 23 17.46 -6.09 21.36
CA LEU A 23 16.61 -7.08 20.72
C LEU A 23 17.23 -8.50 20.73
N ARG A 24 18.54 -8.62 20.52
CA ARG A 24 19.26 -9.89 20.65
C ARG A 24 19.20 -10.43 22.07
N ALA A 25 19.44 -9.56 23.07
CA ALA A 25 19.36 -9.90 24.48
C ALA A 25 17.93 -10.35 24.86
N TYR A 26 16.90 -9.65 24.36
CA TYR A 26 15.51 -10.03 24.54
C TYR A 26 15.20 -11.41 23.96
N CYS A 27 15.66 -11.69 22.74
CA CYS A 27 15.46 -12.99 22.11
C CYS A 27 16.18 -14.11 22.89
N ALA A 28 17.40 -13.86 23.35
CA ALA A 28 18.18 -14.81 24.14
C ALA A 28 17.50 -15.10 25.49
N ALA A 29 17.05 -14.06 26.20
CA ALA A 29 16.36 -14.21 27.50
C ALA A 29 15.06 -15.00 27.40
N ARG A 30 14.39 -14.98 26.24
CA ARG A 30 13.18 -15.77 25.98
C ARG A 30 13.46 -17.15 25.37
N GLY A 31 14.71 -17.53 25.18
CA GLY A 31 15.08 -18.79 24.56
C GLY A 31 14.65 -18.91 23.09
N PHE A 32 14.55 -17.78 22.41
CA PHE A 32 14.19 -17.74 20.99
C PHE A 32 15.39 -18.07 20.11
N ASN A 33 15.16 -18.77 19.02
CA ASN A 33 16.18 -19.06 18.02
C ASN A 33 16.20 -17.93 16.98
N LEU A 34 17.15 -17.00 17.10
CA LEU A 34 17.34 -15.92 16.13
C LEU A 34 17.93 -16.47 14.83
N VAL A 35 17.13 -16.48 13.76
CA VAL A 35 17.52 -17.05 12.47
C VAL A 35 18.03 -15.98 11.49
N ARG A 36 17.52 -14.73 11.59
CA ARG A 36 17.90 -13.64 10.67
C ARG A 36 17.67 -12.26 11.25
N GLU A 37 18.50 -11.32 10.81
CA GLU A 37 18.35 -9.90 11.09
C GLU A 37 18.19 -9.12 9.78
N TYR A 38 17.24 -8.20 9.76
CA TYR A 38 16.96 -7.32 8.65
C TYR A 38 17.15 -5.88 9.14
N VAL A 39 18.13 -5.19 8.59
CA VAL A 39 18.49 -3.84 9.06
C VAL A 39 18.45 -2.87 7.89
N ASP A 40 17.47 -1.97 7.90
CA ASP A 40 17.42 -0.86 6.96
C ASP A 40 18.12 0.37 7.53
N VAL A 41 19.07 0.90 6.79
CA VAL A 41 19.79 2.13 7.14
C VAL A 41 19.12 3.30 6.40
N GLY A 42 18.39 4.15 7.13
CA GLY A 42 17.71 5.32 6.59
C GLY A 42 18.64 6.51 6.45
N GLN A 43 18.82 7.03 5.24
CA GLN A 43 19.45 8.32 5.01
C GLN A 43 18.40 9.43 5.06
N SER A 44 18.67 10.53 5.80
CA SER A 44 17.81 11.70 5.83
C SER A 44 17.78 12.37 4.46
N GLY A 45 16.61 12.44 3.82
CA GLY A 45 16.41 13.17 2.56
C GLY A 45 16.43 12.32 1.28
N ALA A 46 16.82 11.05 1.32
CA ALA A 46 16.68 10.14 0.18
C ALA A 46 15.28 9.47 0.14
N LYS A 47 14.86 9.00 -1.03
CA LYS A 47 13.71 8.08 -1.14
C LYS A 47 13.91 6.98 -0.11
N ASP A 48 13.02 6.95 0.89
CA ASP A 48 13.08 6.02 2.01
C ASP A 48 12.84 4.58 1.51
N SER A 49 13.87 4.01 0.88
CA SER A 49 13.89 2.62 0.40
C SER A 49 14.11 1.71 1.60
N ARG A 50 13.34 0.64 1.70
CA ARG A 50 13.43 -0.37 2.77
C ARG A 50 13.64 -1.75 2.15
N PRO A 51 14.81 -2.00 1.55
CA PRO A 51 15.06 -3.27 0.90
C PRO A 51 15.05 -4.45 1.87
N GLU A 52 15.50 -4.24 3.11
CA GLU A 52 15.51 -5.30 4.10
C GLU A 52 14.11 -5.60 4.64
N LEU A 53 13.23 -4.61 4.77
CA LEU A 53 11.81 -4.85 5.08
C LEU A 53 11.13 -5.67 3.97
N ASN A 54 11.41 -5.36 2.71
CA ASN A 54 10.85 -6.12 1.59
C ASN A 54 11.34 -7.58 1.61
N LYS A 55 12.64 -7.80 1.87
CA LYS A 55 13.19 -9.15 2.03
C LYS A 55 12.57 -9.89 3.21
N LEU A 56 12.36 -9.20 4.34
CA LEU A 56 11.67 -9.78 5.49
C LEU A 56 10.27 -10.25 5.11
N MET A 57 9.49 -9.43 4.40
CA MET A 57 8.14 -9.81 3.95
C MET A 57 8.17 -10.99 2.97
N ASP A 58 9.14 -11.02 2.04
CA ASP A 58 9.31 -12.14 1.11
C ASP A 58 9.70 -13.45 1.84
N ASP A 59 10.57 -13.37 2.83
CA ASP A 59 10.98 -14.52 3.63
C ASP A 59 9.86 -14.96 4.59
N ALA A 60 9.01 -14.03 5.05
CA ALA A 60 7.78 -14.34 5.78
C ALA A 60 6.82 -15.19 4.94
N ARG A 61 6.59 -14.82 3.68
CA ARG A 61 5.77 -15.59 2.72
C ARG A 61 6.31 -17.00 2.51
N LYS A 62 7.64 -17.16 2.58
CA LYS A 62 8.32 -18.47 2.50
C LYS A 62 8.39 -19.19 3.86
N ARG A 63 7.82 -18.63 4.93
CA ARG A 63 7.81 -19.19 6.30
C ARG A 63 9.21 -19.52 6.82
N GLN A 64 10.19 -18.65 6.57
CA GLN A 64 11.56 -18.85 7.03
C GLN A 64 11.71 -18.67 8.54
N PHE A 65 10.74 -18.03 9.20
CA PHE A 65 10.68 -17.80 10.64
C PHE A 65 9.23 -17.84 11.12
N ASP A 66 9.06 -17.96 12.45
CA ASP A 66 7.77 -18.11 13.10
C ASP A 66 7.27 -16.79 13.72
N ALA A 67 8.19 -15.85 13.99
CA ALA A 67 7.84 -14.54 14.49
C ALA A 67 8.85 -13.46 14.07
N VAL A 68 8.39 -12.21 14.08
CA VAL A 68 9.19 -11.00 13.85
C VAL A 68 9.24 -10.19 15.12
N VAL A 69 10.43 -9.77 15.54
CA VAL A 69 10.64 -8.84 16.64
C VAL A 69 11.16 -7.52 16.09
N CYS A 70 10.54 -6.42 16.46
CA CYS A 70 11.00 -5.07 16.14
C CYS A 70 11.17 -4.21 17.40
N TRP A 71 11.94 -3.12 17.28
CA TRP A 71 12.16 -2.21 18.40
C TRP A 71 10.90 -1.44 18.78
N ARG A 72 10.24 -0.82 17.77
CA ARG A 72 9.01 -0.01 17.91
C ARG A 72 8.19 -0.06 16.63
N PHE A 73 6.89 0.20 16.73
CA PHE A 73 5.98 0.26 15.59
C PHE A 73 6.40 1.31 14.55
N ASP A 74 6.85 2.49 14.98
CA ASP A 74 7.29 3.57 14.09
C ASP A 74 8.61 3.26 13.36
N ARG A 75 9.39 2.33 13.87
CA ARG A 75 10.57 1.80 13.18
C ARG A 75 10.19 0.75 12.13
N PHE A 76 9.15 -0.01 12.41
CA PHE A 76 8.65 -1.03 11.49
C PHE A 76 7.77 -0.43 10.39
N ALA A 77 6.82 0.45 10.71
CA ALA A 77 5.85 1.00 9.76
C ALA A 77 5.97 2.53 9.64
N ARG A 78 5.60 3.07 8.48
CA ARG A 78 5.57 4.52 8.20
C ARG A 78 4.23 5.16 8.52
N SER A 79 3.20 4.34 8.64
CA SER A 79 1.84 4.77 8.93
C SER A 79 1.09 3.62 9.60
N THR A 80 0.04 3.96 10.32
CA THR A 80 -0.88 2.98 10.91
C THR A 80 -1.42 2.01 9.88
N LYS A 81 -1.78 2.52 8.68
CA LYS A 81 -2.24 1.69 7.57
C LYS A 81 -1.20 0.64 7.15
N HIS A 82 0.06 1.05 7.01
CA HIS A 82 1.14 0.13 6.64
C HIS A 82 1.40 -0.92 7.73
N LEU A 83 1.38 -0.50 9.01
CA LEU A 83 1.50 -1.42 10.15
C LEU A 83 0.42 -2.48 10.11
N LEU A 84 -0.83 -2.06 10.00
CA LEU A 84 -1.98 -2.98 9.99
C LEU A 84 -1.94 -3.95 8.83
N SER A 85 -1.63 -3.48 7.60
CA SER A 85 -1.50 -4.37 6.45
C SER A 85 -0.42 -5.44 6.66
N ALA A 86 0.73 -5.06 7.23
CA ALA A 86 1.80 -6.01 7.51
C ALA A 86 1.41 -7.00 8.61
N LEU A 87 0.75 -6.54 9.67
CA LEU A 87 0.27 -7.40 10.75
C LEU A 87 -0.84 -8.37 10.30
N GLU A 88 -1.75 -7.93 9.42
CA GLU A 88 -2.75 -8.79 8.79
C GLU A 88 -2.10 -9.86 7.92
N GLU A 89 -1.06 -9.49 7.16
CA GLU A 89 -0.28 -10.43 6.36
C GLU A 89 0.44 -11.45 7.25
N PHE A 90 1.13 -11.03 8.30
CA PHE A 90 1.76 -11.95 9.25
C PHE A 90 0.76 -12.90 9.88
N ARG A 91 -0.41 -12.39 10.29
CA ARG A 91 -1.48 -13.22 10.84
C ARG A 91 -1.96 -14.28 9.85
N SER A 92 -2.15 -13.91 8.58
CA SER A 92 -2.57 -14.86 7.53
C SER A 92 -1.54 -15.95 7.25
N LEU A 93 -0.25 -15.62 7.45
CA LEU A 93 0.88 -16.55 7.33
C LEU A 93 1.14 -17.37 8.61
N GLY A 94 0.44 -17.07 9.70
CA GLY A 94 0.68 -17.70 11.02
C GLY A 94 1.96 -17.20 11.70
N ILE A 95 2.48 -16.04 11.30
CA ILE A 95 3.68 -15.43 11.86
C ILE A 95 3.28 -14.45 12.97
N GLN A 96 3.94 -14.54 14.10
CA GLN A 96 3.72 -13.66 15.24
C GLN A 96 4.52 -12.38 15.09
N PHE A 97 4.03 -11.30 15.70
CA PHE A 97 4.73 -10.01 15.71
C PHE A 97 4.89 -9.52 17.14
N ILE A 98 6.11 -9.09 17.46
CA ILE A 98 6.48 -8.62 18.79
C ILE A 98 7.11 -7.22 18.64
N SER A 99 6.54 -6.25 19.33
CA SER A 99 7.13 -4.92 19.49
C SER A 99 7.70 -4.77 20.89
N TYR A 100 9.02 -4.57 20.96
CA TYR A 100 9.75 -4.57 22.22
C TYR A 100 9.36 -3.40 23.12
N GLN A 101 9.39 -2.17 22.61
CA GLN A 101 9.12 -0.97 23.39
C GLN A 101 7.66 -0.79 23.78
N GLU A 102 6.73 -1.13 22.90
CA GLU A 102 5.30 -1.07 23.21
C GLU A 102 4.83 -2.29 24.02
N ASN A 103 5.70 -3.28 24.24
CA ASN A 103 5.40 -4.49 24.98
C ASN A 103 4.18 -5.26 24.40
N VAL A 104 4.02 -5.19 23.07
CA VAL A 104 2.95 -5.88 22.35
C VAL A 104 3.48 -7.16 21.74
N ASP A 105 2.87 -8.27 22.09
CA ASP A 105 3.21 -9.59 21.58
C ASP A 105 1.93 -10.27 21.08
N THR A 106 1.81 -10.39 19.75
CA THR A 106 0.61 -10.97 19.11
C THR A 106 0.45 -12.48 19.36
N SER A 107 1.42 -13.13 20.00
CA SER A 107 1.28 -14.50 20.47
C SER A 107 0.40 -14.62 21.72
N THR A 108 0.25 -13.52 22.47
CA THR A 108 -0.54 -13.47 23.70
C THR A 108 -2.00 -13.09 23.44
N PRO A 109 -2.95 -13.56 24.28
CA PRO A 109 -4.35 -13.14 24.15
C PRO A 109 -4.55 -11.61 24.23
N LEU A 110 -3.79 -10.93 25.07
CA LEU A 110 -3.82 -9.46 25.19
C LEU A 110 -3.33 -8.79 23.91
N GLY A 111 -2.21 -9.24 23.35
CA GLY A 111 -1.68 -8.71 22.09
C GLY A 111 -2.62 -8.94 20.91
N GLN A 112 -3.29 -10.10 20.85
CA GLN A 112 -4.32 -10.39 19.86
C GLN A 112 -5.54 -9.46 20.02
N ALA A 113 -5.99 -9.23 21.24
CA ALA A 113 -7.09 -8.31 21.52
C ALA A 113 -6.75 -6.86 21.11
N LEU A 114 -5.56 -6.38 21.49
CA LEU A 114 -5.06 -5.06 21.08
C LEU A 114 -4.99 -4.93 19.55
N PHE A 115 -4.45 -5.92 18.87
CA PHE A 115 -4.41 -5.94 17.40
C PHE A 115 -5.82 -5.87 16.79
N THR A 116 -6.77 -6.61 17.34
CA THR A 116 -8.17 -6.60 16.87
C THR A 116 -8.80 -5.21 17.02
N ILE A 117 -8.59 -4.55 18.16
CA ILE A 117 -9.10 -3.19 18.42
C ILE A 117 -8.50 -2.19 17.42
N VAL A 118 -7.17 -2.20 17.25
CA VAL A 118 -6.48 -1.29 16.33
C VAL A 118 -6.92 -1.53 14.88
N SER A 119 -7.11 -2.77 14.48
CA SER A 119 -7.63 -3.14 13.16
C SER A 119 -9.07 -2.62 12.93
N ALA A 120 -9.94 -2.75 13.94
CA ALA A 120 -11.31 -2.25 13.89
C ALA A 120 -11.37 -0.72 13.77
N VAL A 121 -10.54 0.01 14.54
CA VAL A 121 -10.43 1.47 14.45
C VAL A 121 -9.98 1.92 13.07
N ALA A 122 -8.97 1.26 12.51
CA ALA A 122 -8.49 1.60 11.16
C ALA A 122 -9.51 1.26 10.06
N GLN A 123 -10.33 0.22 10.25
CA GLN A 123 -11.43 -0.07 9.34
C GLN A 123 -12.49 1.03 9.40
N LEU A 124 -12.89 1.44 10.61
CA LEU A 124 -13.83 2.53 10.82
C LEU A 124 -13.35 3.84 10.16
N GLU A 125 -12.06 4.17 10.31
CA GLU A 125 -11.47 5.36 9.66
C GLU A 125 -11.57 5.28 8.14
N ARG A 126 -11.29 4.12 7.53
CA ARG A 126 -11.44 3.90 6.09
C ARG A 126 -12.90 4.07 5.64
N ASP A 127 -13.85 3.56 6.40
CA ASP A 127 -15.27 3.62 6.06
C ASP A 127 -15.81 5.06 6.15
N LEU A 128 -15.41 5.81 7.18
CA LEU A 128 -15.74 7.24 7.31
C LEU A 128 -15.16 8.09 6.16
N ILE A 129 -13.94 7.81 5.72
CA ILE A 129 -13.34 8.48 4.54
C ILE A 129 -14.15 8.14 3.28
N ARG A 130 -14.51 6.87 3.08
CA ARG A 130 -15.29 6.42 1.92
C ARG A 130 -16.68 7.07 1.90
N GLU A 131 -17.34 7.16 3.04
CA GLU A 131 -18.62 7.86 3.17
C GLU A 131 -18.53 9.34 2.79
N ARG A 132 -17.50 10.06 3.30
CA ARG A 132 -17.27 11.48 2.97
C ARG A 132 -17.02 11.67 1.48
N VAL A 133 -16.19 10.84 0.86
CA VAL A 133 -15.92 10.88 -0.58
C VAL A 133 -17.19 10.62 -1.38
N THR A 134 -17.97 9.61 -1.00
CA THR A 134 -19.23 9.28 -1.68
C THR A 134 -20.26 10.41 -1.55
N ALA A 135 -20.39 10.99 -0.36
CA ALA A 135 -21.25 12.16 -0.15
C ALA A 135 -20.79 13.38 -0.98
N GLY A 136 -19.49 13.64 -1.05
CA GLY A 136 -18.91 14.69 -1.89
C GLY A 136 -19.20 14.47 -3.38
N ILE A 137 -19.09 13.24 -3.87
CA ILE A 137 -19.42 12.87 -5.26
C ILE A 137 -20.91 13.12 -5.55
N ARG A 138 -21.81 12.66 -4.67
CA ARG A 138 -23.25 12.86 -4.82
C ARG A 138 -23.62 14.35 -4.83
N ASN A 139 -23.02 15.14 -3.94
CA ASN A 139 -23.24 16.59 -3.91
C ASN A 139 -22.74 17.26 -5.18
N ALA A 140 -21.57 16.89 -5.69
CA ALA A 140 -21.05 17.42 -6.95
C ALA A 140 -21.96 17.07 -8.14
N GLN A 141 -22.51 15.84 -8.18
CA GLN A 141 -23.49 15.42 -9.19
C GLN A 141 -24.80 16.21 -9.09
N ALA A 142 -25.32 16.40 -7.88
CA ALA A 142 -26.54 17.20 -7.64
C ALA A 142 -26.38 18.65 -8.08
N ASN A 143 -25.16 19.20 -7.95
CA ASN A 143 -24.78 20.55 -8.45
C ASN A 143 -24.43 20.56 -9.95
N GLY A 144 -24.80 19.54 -10.72
CA GLY A 144 -24.59 19.49 -12.17
C GLY A 144 -23.14 19.27 -12.63
N LYS A 145 -22.23 18.98 -11.72
CA LYS A 145 -20.82 18.76 -12.07
C LYS A 145 -20.67 17.39 -12.78
N LYS A 146 -20.20 17.41 -14.04
CA LYS A 146 -19.90 16.19 -14.78
C LYS A 146 -18.66 15.54 -14.18
N LEU A 147 -18.82 14.33 -13.66
CA LEU A 147 -17.74 13.53 -13.08
C LEU A 147 -17.21 12.53 -14.11
N GLY A 148 -15.98 12.10 -13.92
CA GLY A 148 -15.30 11.17 -14.80
C GLY A 148 -14.26 11.82 -15.71
N ARG A 149 -13.68 11.03 -16.61
CA ARG A 149 -12.69 11.53 -17.56
C ARG A 149 -13.34 12.51 -18.53
N PRO A 150 -12.78 13.71 -18.75
CA PRO A 150 -13.28 14.65 -19.73
C PRO A 150 -13.41 13.97 -21.11
N LYS A 151 -14.52 14.22 -21.80
CA LYS A 151 -14.68 13.72 -23.16
C LYS A 151 -13.60 14.36 -24.05
N SER A 152 -12.97 13.56 -24.91
CA SER A 152 -12.00 14.09 -25.88
C SER A 152 -12.66 15.18 -26.72
N GLY A 153 -11.97 16.32 -26.86
CA GLY A 153 -12.44 17.47 -27.62
C GLY A 153 -12.43 17.29 -29.15
N VAL A 154 -12.37 16.04 -29.62
CA VAL A 154 -12.36 15.76 -31.06
C VAL A 154 -13.71 16.08 -31.64
N ASP A 155 -13.69 17.03 -32.59
CA ASP A 155 -14.87 17.44 -33.33
C ASP A 155 -15.35 16.31 -34.24
N ARG A 156 -16.66 16.12 -34.25
CA ARG A 156 -17.34 15.09 -35.01
C ARG A 156 -17.25 15.38 -36.51
N ASP A 157 -17.40 16.62 -36.93
CA ASP A 157 -17.38 17.04 -38.33
C ASP A 157 -16.02 16.72 -38.94
N ARG A 158 -14.96 16.93 -38.18
CA ARG A 158 -13.60 16.57 -38.60
C ARG A 158 -13.39 15.05 -38.76
N ILE A 159 -14.11 14.22 -37.98
CA ILE A 159 -14.10 12.76 -38.17
C ILE A 159 -14.84 12.39 -39.47
N LEU A 160 -15.98 13.04 -39.76
CA LEU A 160 -16.77 12.81 -40.97
C LEU A 160 -16.00 13.21 -42.23
N ASP A 161 -15.35 14.37 -42.20
CA ASP A 161 -14.52 14.83 -43.33
C ASP A 161 -13.39 13.85 -43.65
N LEU A 162 -12.72 13.34 -42.63
CA LEU A 162 -11.67 12.35 -42.83
C LEU A 162 -12.21 11.01 -43.33
N LYS A 163 -13.44 10.64 -42.95
CA LYS A 163 -14.10 9.44 -43.42
C LYS A 163 -14.55 9.55 -44.90
N THR A 164 -15.05 10.72 -45.31
CA THR A 164 -15.39 11.01 -46.74
C THR A 164 -14.16 11.01 -47.64
N GLN A 165 -12.98 11.36 -47.08
CA GLN A 165 -11.68 11.24 -47.76
C GLN A 165 -11.18 9.80 -47.90
N GLY A 166 -11.97 8.80 -47.45
CA GLY A 166 -11.68 7.37 -47.61
C GLY A 166 -10.77 6.80 -46.52
N LEU A 167 -10.46 7.54 -45.41
CA LEU A 167 -9.63 7.02 -44.34
C LEU A 167 -10.41 5.98 -43.50
N SER A 168 -9.73 4.92 -43.10
CA SER A 168 -10.25 3.96 -42.14
C SER A 168 -10.31 4.57 -40.72
N LEU A 169 -11.20 4.04 -39.86
CA LEU A 169 -11.33 4.55 -38.49
C LEU A 169 -10.02 4.47 -37.68
N ARG A 170 -9.16 3.51 -37.97
CA ARG A 170 -7.83 3.41 -37.35
C ARG A 170 -6.89 4.53 -37.81
N GLN A 171 -6.90 4.86 -39.08
CA GLN A 171 -6.11 5.96 -39.64
C GLN A 171 -6.61 7.32 -39.13
N ILE A 172 -7.94 7.50 -39.00
CA ILE A 172 -8.56 8.68 -38.42
C ILE A 172 -8.12 8.83 -36.94
N ALA A 173 -8.17 7.75 -36.17
CA ALA A 173 -7.73 7.75 -34.77
C ALA A 173 -6.26 8.16 -34.63
N ALA A 174 -5.38 7.59 -35.44
CA ALA A 174 -3.96 7.95 -35.49
C ALA A 174 -3.74 9.42 -35.87
N LYS A 175 -4.44 9.91 -36.90
CA LYS A 175 -4.31 11.29 -37.40
C LYS A 175 -4.81 12.34 -36.40
N LEU A 176 -5.82 11.98 -35.59
CA LEU A 176 -6.40 12.87 -34.58
C LEU A 176 -5.78 12.69 -33.18
N GLY A 177 -4.83 11.76 -33.00
CA GLY A 177 -4.18 11.50 -31.71
C GLY A 177 -5.13 10.96 -30.64
N VAL A 178 -6.19 10.23 -31.04
CA VAL A 178 -7.21 9.69 -30.12
C VAL A 178 -7.34 8.17 -30.26
N GLY A 179 -7.95 7.54 -29.23
CA GLY A 179 -8.22 6.11 -29.30
C GLY A 179 -9.25 5.75 -30.36
N TYR A 180 -9.09 4.57 -31.00
CA TYR A 180 -10.04 4.03 -31.97
C TYR A 180 -11.49 3.97 -31.42
N GLY A 181 -11.65 3.61 -30.13
CA GLY A 181 -12.96 3.58 -29.44
C GLY A 181 -13.66 4.95 -29.47
N THR A 182 -12.90 6.03 -29.28
CA THR A 182 -13.42 7.41 -29.30
C THR A 182 -13.97 7.78 -30.68
N VAL A 183 -13.25 7.43 -31.74
CA VAL A 183 -13.71 7.69 -33.12
C VAL A 183 -14.97 6.87 -33.43
N ARG A 184 -14.99 5.60 -33.07
CA ARG A 184 -16.15 4.72 -33.25
C ARG A 184 -17.38 5.21 -32.49
N GLU A 185 -17.23 5.59 -31.26
CA GLU A 185 -18.33 6.08 -30.39
C GLU A 185 -18.93 7.37 -30.94
N ARG A 186 -18.07 8.31 -31.37
CA ARG A 186 -18.52 9.57 -31.97
C ARG A 186 -19.32 9.39 -33.26
N LEU A 187 -19.06 8.33 -34.03
CA LEU A 187 -19.82 7.99 -35.24
C LEU A 187 -21.10 7.19 -34.94
N ARG A 188 -21.13 6.38 -33.87
CA ARG A 188 -22.30 5.56 -33.51
C ARG A 188 -23.51 6.38 -33.08
N THR A 189 -23.31 7.52 -32.50
CA THR A 189 -24.38 8.46 -32.12
C THR A 189 -25.19 8.99 -33.32
N LEU A 190 -24.94 8.49 -34.54
CA LEU A 190 -25.65 8.81 -35.79
C LEU A 190 -26.80 7.86 -36.11
N HIS A 191 -26.86 6.65 -35.52
CA HIS A 191 -27.88 5.64 -35.89
C HIS A 191 -29.07 5.60 -34.91
N GLU A 192 -29.07 6.49 -33.89
CA GLU A 192 -30.13 6.54 -32.86
C GLU A 192 -30.97 7.83 -32.93
N LEU A 193 -30.92 8.58 -34.02
CA LEU A 193 -31.83 9.69 -34.41
C LEU A 193 -32.47 9.35 -35.77
#